data_10c38afecf37c4ff8432887504f55b49
#
_entry.id   10c38afecf37c4ff8432887504f55b49
#
_cell.length_a   1.000
_cell.length_b   1.000
_cell.length_c   1.000
_cell.angle_alpha   90.00
_cell.angle_beta   90.00
_cell.angle_gamma   90.00
#
_symmetry.space_group_name_H-M   'P 1'
#
loop_
_entity.id
_entity.type
_entity.pdbx_description
1 polymer ?
#
loop_
_entity_poly.entity_id
_entity_poly.type
_entity_poly.pdbx_seq_one_letter_code
_entity_poly.pdbx_strand_id
1 'polypeptide(L)'
;MSINHLLIVLGKRLNENKLTDEGISRVDALVGYLVELLVEESNQQTAVAFCGGVTKGQTLSEADAMHQYFRELEAQYEHPFKLGAILFEQRSTNTVENIQNLASEMIDSGLFTRGQSVKVTFISNDYHLQRIFEIQALMDEQGLLKVLIEKCSALGVELQIDRKLESHIPVPYPHQTTQGQLFLLMDVLTTYRVYLEGASAGAFQRDLDIVRKEPQRLSVEALVKAKELVGDSSLFGIVESLLPVLEHCIQQTPVDTDTKKVREYLALLDTNLTLLNRYLDPESDHTHRWWR
;
A
#
# COMPACT_ATOMS: atom_id res chain seq x y z
N MET A 1 -3.28 2.80 -30.55
CA MET A 1 -2.24 3.65 -29.88
C MET A 1 -1.56 2.79 -28.85
N SER A 2 -0.24 2.90 -28.67
CA SER A 2 0.50 2.10 -27.69
C SER A 2 0.56 2.86 -26.37
N ILE A 3 0.19 2.25 -25.27
CA ILE A 3 0.28 2.82 -23.91
C ILE A 3 1.73 2.73 -23.44
N ASN A 4 2.39 3.85 -23.20
CA ASN A 4 3.77 3.87 -22.71
C ASN A 4 3.91 4.35 -21.27
N HIS A 5 2.83 4.84 -20.66
CA HIS A 5 2.79 5.28 -19.27
C HIS A 5 1.54 4.73 -18.58
N LEU A 6 1.73 4.10 -17.41
CA LEU A 6 0.66 3.59 -16.57
C LEU A 6 0.69 4.29 -15.20
N LEU A 7 -0.38 5.01 -14.88
CA LEU A 7 -0.63 5.58 -13.56
C LEU A 7 -1.44 4.59 -12.73
N ILE A 8 -0.92 4.18 -11.59
CA ILE A 8 -1.58 3.22 -10.70
C ILE A 8 -2.05 3.94 -9.44
N VAL A 9 -3.35 4.07 -9.28
CA VAL A 9 -3.97 4.64 -8.06
C VAL A 9 -4.32 3.48 -7.14
N LEU A 10 -3.59 3.38 -6.02
CA LEU A 10 -3.85 2.33 -5.02
C LEU A 10 -5.08 2.66 -4.19
N GLY A 11 -5.90 1.64 -3.92
CA GLY A 11 -7.13 1.78 -3.17
C GLY A 11 -6.93 2.10 -1.68
N LYS A 12 -7.92 2.71 -1.10
CA LYS A 12 -8.10 2.89 0.34
C LYS A 12 -9.51 2.44 0.69
N ARG A 13 -9.65 1.71 1.80
CA ARG A 13 -10.94 1.21 2.28
C ARG A 13 -11.99 2.33 2.31
N LEU A 14 -13.18 2.02 1.78
CA LEU A 14 -14.32 2.92 1.82
C LEU A 14 -14.95 2.94 3.23
N ASN A 15 -15.61 4.04 3.54
CA ASN A 15 -16.51 4.15 4.67
C ASN A 15 -17.95 4.35 4.16
N GLU A 16 -18.87 3.44 4.46
CA GLU A 16 -20.27 3.45 3.97
C GLU A 16 -20.39 3.68 2.45
N ASN A 17 -19.58 2.96 1.66
CA ASN A 17 -19.44 3.09 0.21
C ASN A 17 -18.95 4.47 -0.28
N LYS A 18 -18.34 5.28 0.57
CA LYS A 18 -17.78 6.57 0.22
C LYS A 18 -16.27 6.56 0.36
N LEU A 19 -15.62 7.34 -0.49
CA LEU A 19 -14.20 7.62 -0.32
C LEU A 19 -13.96 8.33 1.00
N THR A 20 -12.85 7.97 1.62
CA THR A 20 -12.30 8.66 2.78
C THR A 20 -11.33 9.75 2.34
N ASP A 21 -10.84 10.59 3.25
CA ASP A 21 -9.93 11.69 2.94
C ASP A 21 -8.66 11.20 2.23
N GLU A 22 -8.12 10.03 2.63
CA GLU A 22 -7.00 9.42 1.90
C GLU A 22 -7.40 9.02 0.47
N GLY A 23 -8.57 8.40 0.28
CA GLY A 23 -9.07 8.02 -1.04
C GLY A 23 -9.30 9.23 -1.93
N ILE A 24 -9.93 10.28 -1.40
CA ILE A 24 -10.17 11.56 -2.07
C ILE A 24 -8.82 12.19 -2.50
N SER A 25 -7.89 12.34 -1.58
CA SER A 25 -6.60 13.00 -1.84
C SER A 25 -5.78 12.30 -2.93
N ARG A 26 -5.89 10.98 -3.06
CA ARG A 26 -5.23 10.22 -4.15
C ARG A 26 -5.81 10.57 -5.53
N VAL A 27 -7.13 10.69 -5.63
CA VAL A 27 -7.79 11.06 -6.88
C VAL A 27 -7.54 12.52 -7.23
N ASP A 28 -7.55 13.42 -6.24
CA ASP A 28 -7.18 14.83 -6.44
C ASP A 28 -5.76 14.96 -6.98
N ALA A 29 -4.81 14.20 -6.43
CA ALA A 29 -3.42 14.17 -6.91
C ALA A 29 -3.31 13.61 -8.34
N LEU A 30 -4.09 12.58 -8.69
CA LEU A 30 -4.17 12.08 -10.07
C LEU A 30 -4.63 13.19 -11.03
N VAL A 31 -5.72 13.89 -10.69
CA VAL A 31 -6.26 14.97 -11.53
C VAL A 31 -5.26 16.10 -11.66
N GLY A 32 -4.62 16.53 -10.57
CA GLY A 32 -3.56 17.54 -10.60
C GLY A 32 -2.43 17.16 -11.57
N TYR A 33 -1.94 15.93 -11.48
CA TYR A 33 -0.90 15.41 -12.37
C TYR A 33 -1.36 15.34 -13.85
N LEU A 34 -2.59 14.93 -14.12
CA LEU A 34 -3.14 14.88 -15.47
C LEU A 34 -3.28 16.29 -16.08
N VAL A 35 -3.61 17.29 -15.27
CA VAL A 35 -3.65 18.69 -15.71
C VAL A 35 -2.25 19.17 -16.13
N GLU A 36 -1.21 18.82 -15.36
CA GLU A 36 0.17 19.12 -15.74
C GLU A 36 0.56 18.45 -17.07
N LEU A 37 0.19 17.18 -17.26
CA LEU A 37 0.44 16.44 -18.50
C LEU A 37 -0.33 16.98 -19.71
N LEU A 38 -1.49 17.65 -19.52
CA LEU A 38 -2.23 18.28 -20.63
C LEU A 38 -1.39 19.35 -21.33
N VAL A 39 -0.54 20.04 -20.59
CA VAL A 39 0.35 21.07 -21.13
C VAL A 39 1.40 20.45 -22.08
N GLU A 40 1.74 19.18 -21.88
CA GLU A 40 2.78 18.46 -22.64
C GLU A 40 2.23 17.63 -23.83
N GLU A 41 0.91 17.69 -24.12
CA GLU A 41 0.22 16.92 -25.18
C GLU A 41 0.39 15.39 -25.13
N SER A 42 0.85 14.81 -24.00
CA SER A 42 1.29 13.41 -23.88
C SER A 42 0.23 12.43 -23.35
N ASN A 43 -0.98 12.88 -23.04
CA ASN A 43 -1.98 12.07 -22.32
C ASN A 43 -2.53 10.84 -23.09
N GLN A 44 -2.56 10.86 -24.42
CA GLN A 44 -3.14 9.77 -25.22
C GLN A 44 -2.39 8.43 -25.11
N GLN A 45 -1.16 8.45 -24.61
CA GLN A 45 -0.35 7.24 -24.37
C GLN A 45 -0.34 6.84 -22.91
N THR A 46 -1.11 7.52 -22.06
CA THR A 46 -1.23 7.28 -20.63
C THR A 46 -2.48 6.47 -20.34
N ALA A 47 -2.33 5.39 -19.59
CA ALA A 47 -3.42 4.67 -18.99
C ALA A 47 -3.48 4.93 -17.49
N VAL A 48 -4.68 4.89 -16.91
CA VAL A 48 -4.89 4.96 -15.47
C VAL A 48 -5.48 3.64 -14.99
N ALA A 49 -4.90 3.06 -13.94
CA ALA A 49 -5.44 1.89 -13.26
C ALA A 49 -5.94 2.28 -11.87
N PHE A 50 -7.23 2.11 -11.62
CA PHE A 50 -7.81 2.21 -10.29
C PHE A 50 -7.82 0.83 -9.64
N CYS A 51 -7.21 0.70 -8.45
CA CYS A 51 -7.04 -0.58 -7.78
C CYS A 51 -7.78 -0.59 -6.45
N GLY A 52 -8.47 -1.70 -6.15
CA GLY A 52 -9.14 -1.95 -4.89
C GLY A 52 -10.52 -2.54 -5.07
N GLY A 53 -10.73 -3.70 -4.47
CA GLY A 53 -11.98 -4.45 -4.55
C GLY A 53 -13.03 -4.00 -3.53
N VAL A 54 -14.06 -4.82 -3.39
CA VAL A 54 -15.12 -4.64 -2.40
C VAL A 54 -14.64 -5.18 -1.06
N THR A 55 -14.48 -4.31 -0.08
CA THR A 55 -14.09 -4.71 1.28
C THR A 55 -15.32 -5.05 2.13
N LYS A 56 -15.11 -5.81 3.22
CA LYS A 56 -16.21 -6.26 4.09
C LYS A 56 -17.05 -5.07 4.59
N GLY A 57 -18.36 -5.18 4.42
CA GLY A 57 -19.34 -4.16 4.82
C GLY A 57 -19.64 -3.13 3.73
N GLN A 58 -18.96 -3.20 2.59
CA GLN A 58 -19.20 -2.34 1.43
C GLN A 58 -19.92 -3.10 0.30
N THR A 59 -20.53 -2.39 -0.62
CA THR A 59 -21.17 -2.92 -1.85
C THR A 59 -20.54 -2.35 -3.12
N LEU A 60 -19.70 -1.34 -2.97
CA LEU A 60 -18.94 -0.67 -4.01
C LEU A 60 -17.46 -1.01 -3.87
N SER A 61 -16.76 -1.19 -4.97
CA SER A 61 -15.30 -1.37 -4.94
C SER A 61 -14.58 -0.04 -4.71
N GLU A 62 -13.40 -0.10 -4.12
CA GLU A 62 -12.55 1.10 -3.95
C GLU A 62 -12.21 1.69 -5.31
N ALA A 63 -11.92 0.85 -6.32
CA ALA A 63 -11.64 1.27 -7.69
C ALA A 63 -12.82 2.01 -8.33
N ASP A 64 -14.06 1.50 -8.19
CA ASP A 64 -15.24 2.17 -8.73
C ASP A 64 -15.49 3.51 -8.04
N ALA A 65 -15.37 3.56 -6.72
CA ALA A 65 -15.56 4.80 -5.97
C ALA A 65 -14.56 5.87 -6.40
N MET A 66 -13.28 5.52 -6.54
CA MET A 66 -12.26 6.44 -7.03
C MET A 66 -12.53 6.89 -8.46
N HIS A 67 -12.93 5.98 -9.34
CA HIS A 67 -13.27 6.34 -10.72
C HIS A 67 -14.51 7.25 -10.80
N GLN A 68 -15.56 7.00 -10.01
CA GLN A 68 -16.73 7.88 -9.96
C GLN A 68 -16.32 9.30 -9.56
N TYR A 69 -15.53 9.44 -8.50
CA TYR A 69 -15.05 10.75 -8.06
C TYR A 69 -14.10 11.40 -9.09
N PHE A 70 -13.24 10.63 -9.74
CA PHE A 70 -12.43 11.11 -10.87
C PHE A 70 -13.30 11.71 -11.98
N ARG A 71 -14.40 11.03 -12.35
CA ARG A 71 -15.33 11.55 -13.39
C ARG A 71 -16.05 12.81 -12.95
N GLU A 72 -16.37 12.95 -11.67
CA GLU A 72 -16.97 14.18 -11.11
C GLU A 72 -16.00 15.36 -11.21
N LEU A 73 -14.73 15.14 -10.91
CA LEU A 73 -13.68 16.15 -11.04
C LEU A 73 -13.42 16.49 -12.51
N GLU A 74 -13.30 15.50 -13.37
CA GLU A 74 -13.07 15.69 -14.81
C GLU A 74 -14.19 16.52 -15.46
N ALA A 75 -15.43 16.35 -15.03
CA ALA A 75 -16.58 17.12 -15.53
C ALA A 75 -16.52 18.64 -15.22
N GLN A 76 -15.60 19.06 -14.36
CA GLN A 76 -15.37 20.48 -14.05
C GLN A 76 -14.44 21.16 -15.08
N TYR A 77 -13.78 20.38 -15.93
CA TYR A 77 -12.89 20.88 -16.97
C TYR A 77 -13.63 21.00 -18.31
N GLU A 78 -13.25 21.97 -19.13
CA GLU A 78 -13.86 22.23 -20.45
C GLU A 78 -13.78 21.02 -21.38
N HIS A 79 -12.70 20.26 -21.27
CA HIS A 79 -12.47 19.05 -22.04
C HIS A 79 -12.07 17.89 -21.14
N PRO A 80 -12.58 16.66 -21.42
CA PRO A 80 -12.14 15.46 -20.70
C PRO A 80 -10.67 15.17 -20.92
N PHE A 81 -10.02 14.50 -19.95
CA PHE A 81 -8.65 14.03 -20.10
C PHE A 81 -8.58 12.96 -21.21
N LYS A 82 -7.71 13.19 -22.21
CA LYS A 82 -7.56 12.26 -23.34
C LYS A 82 -6.68 11.07 -22.96
N LEU A 83 -7.19 10.21 -22.04
CA LEU A 83 -6.49 9.00 -21.62
C LEU A 83 -6.55 7.93 -22.73
N GLY A 84 -5.47 7.16 -22.86
CA GLY A 84 -5.42 6.03 -23.77
C GLY A 84 -6.28 4.86 -23.30
N ALA A 85 -6.38 4.65 -21.97
CA ALA A 85 -7.25 3.65 -21.36
C ALA A 85 -7.47 3.90 -19.87
N ILE A 86 -8.52 3.28 -19.32
CA ILE A 86 -8.75 3.15 -17.87
C ILE A 86 -8.89 1.65 -17.58
N LEU A 87 -8.13 1.18 -16.58
CA LEU A 87 -8.16 -0.20 -16.07
C LEU A 87 -8.75 -0.22 -14.66
N PHE A 88 -9.39 -1.32 -14.32
CA PHE A 88 -9.98 -1.55 -13.01
C PHE A 88 -9.48 -2.85 -12.42
N GLU A 89 -8.86 -2.78 -11.27
CA GLU A 89 -8.62 -3.94 -10.41
C GLU A 89 -9.62 -3.88 -9.25
N GLN A 90 -10.58 -4.81 -9.20
CA GLN A 90 -11.74 -4.76 -8.31
C GLN A 90 -11.90 -6.01 -7.42
N ARG A 91 -10.92 -6.90 -7.41
CA ARG A 91 -11.00 -8.20 -6.72
C ARG A 91 -10.22 -8.25 -5.43
N SER A 92 -9.27 -7.36 -5.27
CA SER A 92 -8.36 -7.34 -4.14
C SER A 92 -9.02 -6.87 -2.85
N THR A 93 -8.48 -7.35 -1.74
CA THR A 93 -8.84 -6.92 -0.38
C THR A 93 -7.64 -6.39 0.40
N ASN A 94 -6.45 -6.41 -0.22
CA ASN A 94 -5.19 -5.92 0.34
C ASN A 94 -4.21 -5.53 -0.78
N THR A 95 -3.12 -4.85 -0.40
CA THR A 95 -2.13 -4.33 -1.36
C THR A 95 -1.43 -5.43 -2.16
N VAL A 96 -1.19 -6.61 -1.58
CA VAL A 96 -0.56 -7.74 -2.30
C VAL A 96 -1.47 -8.19 -3.45
N GLU A 97 -2.74 -8.38 -3.16
CA GLU A 97 -3.75 -8.75 -4.17
C GLU A 97 -3.93 -7.65 -5.22
N ASN A 98 -3.91 -6.36 -4.81
CA ASN A 98 -3.94 -5.24 -5.77
C ASN A 98 -2.88 -5.41 -6.86
N ILE A 99 -1.64 -5.63 -6.46
CA ILE A 99 -0.52 -5.75 -7.40
C ILE A 99 -0.62 -7.04 -8.24
N GLN A 100 -0.98 -8.16 -7.63
CA GLN A 100 -1.10 -9.44 -8.33
C GLN A 100 -2.24 -9.44 -9.35
N ASN A 101 -3.39 -8.88 -8.99
CA ASN A 101 -4.56 -8.82 -9.84
C ASN A 101 -4.39 -7.76 -10.93
N LEU A 102 -3.77 -6.61 -10.61
CA LEU A 102 -3.46 -5.59 -11.60
C LEU A 102 -2.61 -6.14 -12.74
N ALA A 103 -1.59 -6.96 -12.43
CA ALA A 103 -0.80 -7.62 -13.46
C ALA A 103 -1.69 -8.46 -14.40
N SER A 104 -2.69 -9.16 -13.86
CA SER A 104 -3.63 -9.94 -14.66
C SER A 104 -4.53 -9.04 -15.52
N GLU A 105 -5.06 -7.95 -14.93
CA GLU A 105 -5.88 -6.97 -15.68
C GLU A 105 -5.09 -6.32 -16.82
N MET A 106 -3.81 -5.97 -16.61
CA MET A 106 -2.93 -5.45 -17.66
C MET A 106 -2.82 -6.44 -18.83
N ILE A 107 -2.64 -7.71 -18.51
CA ILE A 107 -2.51 -8.80 -19.49
C ILE A 107 -3.81 -8.97 -20.28
N ASP A 108 -4.92 -9.13 -19.57
CA ASP A 108 -6.22 -9.45 -20.11
C ASP A 108 -6.81 -8.28 -20.93
N SER A 109 -6.37 -7.05 -20.65
CA SER A 109 -6.81 -5.85 -21.38
C SER A 109 -6.41 -5.82 -22.86
N GLY A 110 -5.35 -6.54 -23.24
CA GLY A 110 -4.79 -6.49 -24.59
C GLY A 110 -4.18 -5.13 -24.98
N LEU A 111 -4.05 -4.20 -24.04
CA LEU A 111 -3.50 -2.85 -24.28
C LEU A 111 -1.98 -2.84 -24.41
N PHE A 112 -1.33 -3.84 -23.81
CA PHE A 112 0.12 -3.94 -23.77
C PHE A 112 0.60 -5.05 -24.70
N THR A 113 1.55 -4.75 -25.54
CA THR A 113 2.07 -5.67 -26.55
C THR A 113 3.45 -6.18 -26.19
N ARG A 114 3.77 -7.39 -26.66
CA ARG A 114 5.09 -8.00 -26.44
C ARG A 114 6.20 -7.11 -27.03
N GLY A 115 7.26 -6.92 -26.23
CA GLY A 115 8.41 -6.05 -26.57
C GLY A 115 8.18 -4.59 -26.20
N GLN A 116 7.05 -4.24 -25.61
CA GLN A 116 6.75 -2.91 -25.16
C GLN A 116 7.38 -2.61 -23.80
N SER A 117 7.90 -1.38 -23.66
CA SER A 117 8.35 -0.80 -22.38
C SER A 117 7.32 0.20 -21.89
N VAL A 118 6.93 0.10 -20.61
CA VAL A 118 5.89 0.92 -19.99
C VAL A 118 6.43 1.55 -18.71
N LYS A 119 6.45 2.89 -18.66
CA LYS A 119 6.73 3.63 -17.43
C LYS A 119 5.56 3.44 -16.47
N VAL A 120 5.85 3.16 -15.19
CA VAL A 120 4.84 3.02 -14.13
C VAL A 120 5.04 4.10 -13.08
N THR A 121 3.96 4.81 -12.76
CA THR A 121 3.92 5.79 -11.68
C THR A 121 2.80 5.40 -10.69
N PHE A 122 3.16 5.21 -9.43
CA PHE A 122 2.19 4.95 -8.37
C PHE A 122 1.67 6.24 -7.76
N ILE A 123 0.39 6.23 -7.39
CA ILE A 123 -0.30 7.32 -6.68
C ILE A 123 -0.91 6.72 -5.42
N SER A 124 -0.43 7.14 -4.27
CA SER A 124 -0.95 6.75 -2.96
C SER A 124 -0.41 7.67 -1.88
N ASN A 125 -0.92 7.54 -0.66
CA ASN A 125 -0.38 8.33 0.45
C ASN A 125 1.11 8.00 0.68
N ASP A 126 1.86 9.01 1.08
CA ASP A 126 3.32 9.01 1.20
C ASP A 126 3.84 7.86 2.07
N TYR A 127 3.25 7.65 3.25
CA TYR A 127 3.61 6.55 4.15
C TYR A 127 3.44 5.17 3.49
N HIS A 128 2.37 4.99 2.69
CA HIS A 128 2.05 3.73 2.03
C HIS A 128 3.06 3.42 0.91
N LEU A 129 3.35 4.41 0.05
CA LEU A 129 4.39 4.25 -0.98
C LEU A 129 5.76 4.04 -0.35
N GLN A 130 6.12 4.82 0.67
CA GLN A 130 7.37 4.65 1.39
C GLN A 130 7.51 3.22 1.92
N ARG A 131 6.45 2.64 2.47
CA ARG A 131 6.44 1.26 2.97
C ARG A 131 6.68 0.24 1.86
N ILE A 132 6.00 0.40 0.70
CA ILE A 132 6.17 -0.48 -0.47
C ILE A 132 7.63 -0.45 -0.94
N PHE A 133 8.20 0.74 -1.12
CA PHE A 133 9.58 0.90 -1.62
C PHE A 133 10.62 0.48 -0.58
N GLU A 134 10.38 0.71 0.70
CA GLU A 134 11.25 0.26 1.79
C GLU A 134 11.33 -1.26 1.84
N ILE A 135 10.19 -1.96 1.83
CA ILE A 135 10.15 -3.42 1.79
C ILE A 135 10.86 -3.95 0.53
N GLN A 136 10.61 -3.33 -0.63
CA GLN A 136 11.26 -3.71 -1.88
C GLN A 136 12.79 -3.52 -1.82
N ALA A 137 13.27 -2.47 -1.19
CA ALA A 137 14.71 -2.20 -1.06
C ALA A 137 15.40 -3.13 -0.06
N LEU A 138 14.75 -3.41 1.07
CA LEU A 138 15.30 -4.22 2.15
C LEU A 138 15.18 -5.72 1.88
N MET A 139 14.08 -6.14 1.26
CA MET A 139 13.67 -7.54 1.11
C MET A 139 13.05 -7.76 -0.28
N ASP A 140 13.88 -7.66 -1.34
CA ASP A 140 13.43 -7.81 -2.74
C ASP A 140 12.67 -9.13 -2.97
N GLU A 141 13.04 -10.18 -2.23
CA GLU A 141 12.38 -11.49 -2.27
C GLU A 141 10.91 -11.45 -1.81
N GLN A 142 10.54 -10.46 -1.02
CA GLN A 142 9.18 -10.20 -0.53
C GLN A 142 8.56 -8.95 -1.17
N GLY A 143 9.25 -8.32 -2.12
CA GLY A 143 8.84 -7.07 -2.73
C GLY A 143 7.68 -7.22 -3.71
N LEU A 144 6.66 -6.37 -3.54
CA LEU A 144 5.47 -6.37 -4.40
C LEU A 144 5.79 -5.95 -5.84
N LEU A 145 6.73 -5.03 -6.02
CA LEU A 145 7.12 -4.53 -7.34
C LEU A 145 7.76 -5.62 -8.19
N LYS A 146 8.54 -6.51 -7.56
CA LYS A 146 9.14 -7.67 -8.22
C LYS A 146 8.06 -8.57 -8.80
N VAL A 147 7.00 -8.88 -8.04
CA VAL A 147 5.89 -9.70 -8.51
C VAL A 147 5.21 -9.09 -9.75
N LEU A 148 4.97 -7.78 -9.75
CA LEU A 148 4.39 -7.08 -10.88
C LEU A 148 5.29 -7.15 -12.12
N ILE A 149 6.59 -6.85 -11.94
CA ILE A 149 7.59 -6.88 -13.01
C ILE A 149 7.71 -8.27 -13.61
N GLU A 150 7.84 -9.32 -12.78
CA GLU A 150 8.00 -10.70 -13.25
C GLU A 150 6.79 -11.20 -14.04
N LYS A 151 5.57 -10.92 -13.55
CA LYS A 151 4.34 -11.30 -14.27
C LYS A 151 4.23 -10.61 -15.63
N CYS A 152 4.49 -9.31 -15.73
CA CYS A 152 4.45 -8.58 -16.98
C CYS A 152 5.60 -8.99 -17.92
N SER A 153 6.80 -9.21 -17.39
CA SER A 153 7.97 -9.67 -18.15
C SER A 153 7.76 -11.06 -18.77
N ALA A 154 7.08 -11.98 -18.07
CA ALA A 154 6.73 -13.30 -18.61
C ALA A 154 5.90 -13.21 -19.90
N LEU A 155 5.19 -12.10 -20.11
CA LEU A 155 4.41 -11.80 -21.32
C LEU A 155 5.16 -10.94 -22.33
N GLY A 156 6.40 -10.58 -21.98
CA GLY A 156 7.26 -9.76 -22.80
C GLY A 156 6.95 -8.25 -22.70
N VAL A 157 6.26 -7.81 -21.66
CA VAL A 157 6.06 -6.38 -21.34
C VAL A 157 7.08 -5.97 -20.27
N GLU A 158 7.92 -4.99 -20.57
CA GLU A 158 8.92 -4.45 -19.66
C GLU A 158 8.32 -3.29 -18.87
N LEU A 159 8.25 -3.42 -17.55
CA LEU A 159 7.83 -2.33 -16.68
C LEU A 159 9.02 -1.54 -16.15
N GLN A 160 9.02 -0.25 -16.39
CA GLN A 160 9.99 0.70 -15.88
C GLN A 160 9.42 1.33 -14.61
N ILE A 161 9.78 0.78 -13.44
CA ILE A 161 9.38 1.27 -12.12
C ILE A 161 10.62 1.85 -11.45
N ASP A 162 10.68 3.16 -11.30
CA ASP A 162 11.73 3.80 -10.51
C ASP A 162 11.55 3.39 -9.03
N ARG A 163 12.64 3.18 -8.31
CA ARG A 163 12.61 2.82 -6.89
C ARG A 163 12.67 4.05 -5.96
N LYS A 164 12.75 5.24 -6.52
CA LYS A 164 12.76 6.49 -5.76
C LYS A 164 11.34 7.00 -5.57
N LEU A 165 11.00 7.34 -4.33
CA LEU A 165 9.66 7.83 -4.00
C LEU A 165 9.28 9.08 -4.82
N GLU A 166 10.24 9.95 -5.08
CA GLU A 166 10.08 11.22 -5.81
C GLU A 166 9.72 11.02 -7.30
N SER A 167 9.94 9.82 -7.84
CA SER A 167 9.55 9.46 -9.21
C SER A 167 8.08 9.00 -9.32
N HIS A 168 7.38 9.00 -8.20
CA HIS A 168 5.96 8.67 -8.07
C HIS A 168 5.18 9.88 -7.54
N ILE A 169 3.89 9.69 -7.24
CA ILE A 169 3.04 10.74 -6.69
C ILE A 169 2.69 10.39 -5.23
N PRO A 170 3.59 10.71 -4.28
CA PRO A 170 3.32 10.53 -2.86
C PRO A 170 2.39 11.63 -2.37
N VAL A 171 1.19 11.24 -1.95
CA VAL A 171 0.17 12.16 -1.44
C VAL A 171 0.36 12.31 0.07
N PRO A 172 0.47 13.53 0.60
CA PRO A 172 0.61 13.73 2.04
C PRO A 172 -0.50 13.05 2.85
N TYR A 173 -0.14 12.38 3.94
CA TYR A 173 -1.11 11.77 4.84
C TYR A 173 -1.99 12.86 5.51
N PRO A 174 -3.34 12.79 5.42
CA PRO A 174 -4.20 13.90 5.82
C PRO A 174 -4.39 14.06 7.34
N HIS A 175 -4.11 13.01 8.14
CA HIS A 175 -4.45 13.00 9.56
C HIS A 175 -3.23 13.28 10.45
N GLN A 176 -3.14 14.52 10.99
CA GLN A 176 -2.02 14.98 11.83
C GLN A 176 -2.28 14.83 13.34
N THR A 177 -3.36 14.13 13.74
CA THR A 177 -3.68 13.89 15.16
C THR A 177 -2.72 12.88 15.79
N THR A 178 -2.66 12.84 17.12
CA THR A 178 -1.89 11.80 17.86
C THR A 178 -2.30 10.39 17.43
N GLN A 179 -3.60 10.15 17.19
CA GLN A 179 -4.11 8.88 16.67
C GLN A 179 -3.52 8.55 15.30
N GLY A 180 -3.53 9.52 14.37
CA GLY A 180 -2.93 9.35 13.04
C GLY A 180 -1.42 9.12 13.10
N GLN A 181 -0.71 9.82 13.99
CA GLN A 181 0.72 9.60 14.21
C GLN A 181 1.01 8.19 14.76
N LEU A 182 0.22 7.71 15.71
CA LEU A 182 0.31 6.34 16.23
C LEU A 182 0.00 5.31 15.13
N PHE A 183 -0.99 5.56 14.28
CA PHE A 183 -1.29 4.73 13.11
C PHE A 183 -0.07 4.59 12.20
N LEU A 184 0.59 5.70 11.84
CA LEU A 184 1.79 5.68 11.01
C LEU A 184 2.94 4.90 11.66
N LEU A 185 3.12 5.03 12.99
CA LEU A 185 4.14 4.27 13.72
C LEU A 185 3.85 2.76 13.72
N MET A 186 2.57 2.36 13.82
CA MET A 186 2.20 0.94 13.72
C MET A 186 2.41 0.42 12.29
N ASP A 187 2.17 1.24 11.25
CA ASP A 187 2.45 0.86 9.87
C ASP A 187 3.94 0.52 9.65
N VAL A 188 4.87 1.21 10.33
CA VAL A 188 6.32 0.89 10.27
C VAL A 188 6.61 -0.58 10.64
N LEU A 189 5.88 -1.16 11.59
CA LEU A 189 6.08 -2.55 12.02
C LEU A 189 5.71 -3.58 10.94
N THR A 190 5.00 -3.16 9.90
CA THR A 190 4.71 -4.00 8.73
C THR A 190 6.00 -4.50 8.08
N THR A 191 7.07 -3.71 8.07
CA THR A 191 8.38 -4.12 7.54
C THR A 191 8.95 -5.32 8.33
N TYR A 192 8.82 -5.33 9.65
CA TYR A 192 9.26 -6.48 10.46
C TYR A 192 8.34 -7.70 10.31
N ARG A 193 7.04 -7.50 10.18
CA ARG A 193 6.09 -8.57 9.86
C ARG A 193 6.46 -9.28 8.57
N VAL A 194 6.73 -8.51 7.50
CA VAL A 194 7.16 -9.05 6.19
C VAL A 194 8.50 -9.78 6.29
N TYR A 195 9.44 -9.28 7.12
CA TYR A 195 10.67 -10.03 7.43
C TYR A 195 10.35 -11.41 8.04
N LEU A 196 9.47 -11.47 9.04
CA LEU A 196 9.11 -12.75 9.68
C LEU A 196 8.38 -13.69 8.72
N GLU A 197 7.52 -13.17 7.84
CA GLU A 197 6.87 -13.95 6.77
C GLU A 197 7.92 -14.60 5.86
N GLY A 198 8.88 -13.83 5.35
CA GLY A 198 9.96 -14.34 4.52
C GLY A 198 10.87 -15.32 5.23
N ALA A 199 11.26 -15.02 6.48
CA ALA A 199 12.11 -15.92 7.30
C ALA A 199 11.39 -17.25 7.59
N SER A 200 10.09 -17.20 7.94
CA SER A 200 9.30 -18.43 8.20
C SER A 200 9.06 -19.28 6.96
N ALA A 201 9.09 -18.66 5.77
CA ALA A 201 8.94 -19.33 4.48
C ALA A 201 10.28 -19.77 3.87
N GLY A 202 11.42 -19.38 4.46
CA GLY A 202 12.75 -19.65 3.90
C GLY A 202 13.00 -18.90 2.57
N ALA A 203 12.38 -17.71 2.41
CA ALA A 203 12.44 -16.95 1.16
C ALA A 203 13.79 -16.27 0.93
N PHE A 204 14.54 -15.98 1.99
CA PHE A 204 15.80 -15.26 1.91
C PHE A 204 16.98 -16.19 1.61
N GLN A 205 17.76 -15.86 0.58
CA GLN A 205 19.02 -16.52 0.26
C GLN A 205 20.21 -15.85 0.96
N ARG A 206 20.03 -14.62 1.42
CA ARG A 206 21.00 -13.82 2.16
C ARG A 206 21.01 -14.22 3.64
N ASP A 207 22.10 -13.89 4.33
CA ASP A 207 22.21 -14.05 5.76
C ASP A 207 21.08 -13.32 6.49
N LEU A 208 20.36 -14.03 7.34
CA LEU A 208 19.20 -13.49 8.06
C LEU A 208 19.59 -12.34 9.01
N ASP A 209 20.82 -12.32 9.55
CA ASP A 209 21.33 -11.19 10.35
C ASP A 209 21.33 -9.89 9.54
N ILE A 210 21.74 -9.98 8.28
CA ILE A 210 21.77 -8.83 7.38
C ILE A 210 20.33 -8.38 7.05
N VAL A 211 19.45 -9.32 6.71
CA VAL A 211 18.07 -9.00 6.33
C VAL A 211 17.28 -8.43 7.51
N ARG A 212 17.44 -8.99 8.71
CA ARG A 212 16.72 -8.60 9.92
C ARG A 212 17.08 -7.22 10.44
N LYS A 213 18.33 -6.82 10.28
CA LYS A 213 18.92 -5.65 10.96
C LYS A 213 18.07 -4.38 10.82
N GLU A 214 17.73 -4.00 9.61
CA GLU A 214 17.02 -2.75 9.36
C GLU A 214 15.52 -2.84 9.72
N PRO A 215 14.76 -3.89 9.34
CA PRO A 215 13.39 -4.09 9.81
C PRO A 215 13.26 -4.06 11.34
N GLN A 216 14.21 -4.67 12.06
CA GLN A 216 14.23 -4.65 13.52
C GLN A 216 14.47 -3.23 14.05
N ARG A 217 15.49 -2.52 13.53
CA ARG A 217 15.83 -1.17 13.97
C ARG A 217 14.63 -0.24 13.80
N LEU A 218 14.04 -0.21 12.62
CA LEU A 218 12.87 0.63 12.31
C LEU A 218 11.70 0.36 13.27
N SER A 219 11.41 -0.92 13.51
CA SER A 219 10.29 -1.31 14.39
C SER A 219 10.54 -0.95 15.86
N VAL A 220 11.76 -1.13 16.34
CA VAL A 220 12.11 -0.75 17.71
C VAL A 220 12.02 0.77 17.90
N GLU A 221 12.52 1.55 16.94
CA GLU A 221 12.41 3.02 16.97
C GLU A 221 10.95 3.49 16.93
N ALA A 222 10.10 2.84 16.09
CA ALA A 222 8.69 3.15 16.03
C ALA A 222 7.97 2.85 17.36
N LEU A 223 8.29 1.73 18.02
CA LEU A 223 7.73 1.39 19.33
C LEU A 223 8.17 2.36 20.43
N VAL A 224 9.42 2.83 20.43
CA VAL A 224 9.90 3.86 21.37
C VAL A 224 9.10 5.15 21.19
N LYS A 225 8.98 5.64 19.96
CA LYS A 225 8.19 6.85 19.65
C LYS A 225 6.70 6.68 20.00
N ALA A 226 6.13 5.49 19.76
CA ALA A 226 4.75 5.21 20.11
C ALA A 226 4.53 5.27 21.63
N LYS A 227 5.44 4.71 22.44
CA LYS A 227 5.39 4.80 23.90
C LYS A 227 5.45 6.26 24.38
N GLU A 228 6.30 7.09 23.76
CA GLU A 228 6.41 8.52 24.08
C GLU A 228 5.12 9.28 23.73
N LEU A 229 4.49 8.97 22.58
CA LEU A 229 3.24 9.61 22.15
C LEU A 229 2.02 9.19 22.96
N VAL A 230 1.96 7.95 23.41
CA VAL A 230 0.88 7.47 24.30
C VAL A 230 0.97 8.19 25.65
N GLY A 231 2.18 8.36 26.20
CA GLY A 231 2.40 9.01 27.51
C GLY A 231 1.47 8.49 28.59
N ASP A 232 0.97 9.38 29.44
CA ASP A 232 0.00 9.07 30.50
C ASP A 232 -1.47 9.21 30.05
N SER A 233 -1.74 9.22 28.73
CA SER A 233 -3.07 9.45 28.20
C SER A 233 -3.94 8.20 28.31
N SER A 234 -4.99 8.23 29.12
CA SER A 234 -6.00 7.17 29.23
C SER A 234 -6.75 6.86 27.93
N LEU A 235 -6.66 7.74 26.91
CA LEU A 235 -7.31 7.57 25.61
C LEU A 235 -6.73 6.43 24.79
N PHE A 236 -5.47 6.06 25.02
CA PHE A 236 -4.75 5.04 24.26
C PHE A 236 -4.42 3.77 25.08
N GLY A 237 -5.19 3.45 26.10
CA GLY A 237 -4.93 2.31 26.99
C GLY A 237 -4.81 0.95 26.27
N ILE A 238 -5.51 0.76 25.14
CA ILE A 238 -5.35 -0.45 24.31
C ILE A 238 -3.97 -0.44 23.65
N VAL A 239 -3.54 0.69 23.12
CA VAL A 239 -2.21 0.84 22.48
C VAL A 239 -1.13 0.56 23.52
N GLU A 240 -1.19 1.23 24.68
CA GLU A 240 -0.26 1.04 25.79
C GLU A 240 -0.13 -0.42 26.19
N SER A 241 -1.26 -1.15 26.29
CA SER A 241 -1.28 -2.56 26.65
C SER A 241 -0.65 -3.48 25.60
N LEU A 242 -0.68 -3.12 24.31
CA LEU A 242 -0.21 -3.96 23.23
C LEU A 242 1.21 -3.66 22.75
N LEU A 243 1.75 -2.46 22.98
CA LEU A 243 3.13 -2.13 22.64
C LEU A 243 4.16 -3.12 23.24
N PRO A 244 4.06 -3.55 24.54
CA PRO A 244 4.97 -4.55 25.09
C PRO A 244 4.85 -5.91 24.40
N VAL A 245 3.67 -6.30 23.89
CA VAL A 245 3.45 -7.56 23.17
C VAL A 245 4.18 -7.52 21.84
N LEU A 246 4.08 -6.41 21.08
CA LEU A 246 4.78 -6.24 19.82
C LEU A 246 6.30 -6.24 20.01
N GLU A 247 6.80 -5.54 21.04
CA GLU A 247 8.21 -5.53 21.41
C GLU A 247 8.71 -6.93 21.76
N HIS A 248 7.93 -7.68 22.55
CA HIS A 248 8.23 -9.06 22.91
C HIS A 248 8.34 -9.96 21.68
N CYS A 249 7.45 -9.82 20.68
CA CYS A 249 7.54 -10.58 19.44
C CYS A 249 8.88 -10.34 18.72
N ILE A 250 9.33 -9.08 18.65
CA ILE A 250 10.62 -8.72 18.03
C ILE A 250 11.81 -9.31 18.79
N GLN A 251 11.77 -9.27 20.13
CA GLN A 251 12.82 -9.80 21.00
C GLN A 251 12.94 -11.32 20.93
N GLN A 252 11.81 -12.04 20.79
CA GLN A 252 11.73 -13.50 20.78
C GLN A 252 11.99 -14.14 19.39
N THR A 253 12.28 -13.33 18.39
CA THR A 253 12.59 -13.78 17.04
C THR A 253 13.99 -13.38 16.57
N PRO A 254 15.07 -13.70 17.32
CA PRO A 254 16.44 -13.62 16.79
C PRO A 254 16.61 -14.59 15.62
N VAL A 255 17.70 -14.45 14.86
CA VAL A 255 17.91 -15.17 13.59
C VAL A 255 18.03 -16.68 13.72
N ASP A 256 18.48 -17.16 14.87
CA ASP A 256 18.64 -18.58 15.22
C ASP A 256 17.36 -19.22 15.78
N THR A 257 16.26 -18.47 15.80
CA THR A 257 14.98 -18.96 16.30
C THR A 257 14.42 -20.06 15.40
N ASP A 258 13.97 -21.15 16.01
CA ASP A 258 13.27 -22.24 15.30
C ASP A 258 12.07 -21.71 14.49
N THR A 259 11.91 -22.22 13.27
CA THR A 259 10.86 -21.77 12.32
C THR A 259 9.45 -21.88 12.91
N LYS A 260 9.17 -22.89 13.73
CA LYS A 260 7.84 -23.02 14.38
C LYS A 260 7.61 -21.87 15.34
N LYS A 261 8.60 -21.53 16.14
CA LYS A 261 8.55 -20.41 17.06
C LYS A 261 8.44 -19.06 16.32
N VAL A 262 9.15 -18.91 15.20
CA VAL A 262 9.00 -17.71 14.32
C VAL A 262 7.56 -17.57 13.86
N ARG A 263 6.90 -18.64 13.41
CA ARG A 263 5.50 -18.63 12.99
C ARG A 263 4.54 -18.28 14.12
N GLU A 264 4.79 -18.77 15.35
CA GLU A 264 3.98 -18.44 16.53
C GLU A 264 4.05 -16.93 16.84
N TYR A 265 5.24 -16.36 16.86
CA TYR A 265 5.42 -14.92 17.09
C TYR A 265 4.98 -14.04 15.92
N LEU A 266 5.11 -14.50 14.68
CA LEU A 266 4.52 -13.86 13.52
C LEU A 266 3.00 -13.75 13.65
N ALA A 267 2.32 -14.84 14.02
CA ALA A 267 0.87 -14.84 14.20
C ALA A 267 0.45 -13.87 15.33
N LEU A 268 1.21 -13.83 16.44
CA LEU A 268 0.97 -12.92 17.53
C LEU A 268 1.19 -11.46 17.12
N LEU A 269 2.28 -11.16 16.43
CA LEU A 269 2.60 -9.84 15.91
C LEU A 269 1.52 -9.36 14.92
N ASP A 270 1.20 -10.16 13.92
CA ASP A 270 0.24 -9.83 12.86
C ASP A 270 -1.16 -9.56 13.42
N THR A 271 -1.62 -10.39 14.37
CA THR A 271 -2.92 -10.22 15.02
C THR A 271 -3.01 -8.89 15.76
N ASN A 272 -2.00 -8.57 16.58
CA ASN A 272 -2.00 -7.35 17.38
C ASN A 272 -1.77 -6.10 16.51
N LEU A 273 -0.90 -6.19 15.51
CA LEU A 273 -0.67 -5.11 14.57
C LEU A 273 -1.92 -4.81 13.73
N THR A 274 -2.62 -5.85 13.26
CA THR A 274 -3.89 -5.70 12.54
C THR A 274 -4.96 -5.03 13.39
N LEU A 275 -5.05 -5.42 14.68
CA LEU A 275 -5.97 -4.80 15.62
C LEU A 275 -5.64 -3.33 15.84
N LEU A 276 -4.36 -3.01 16.08
CA LEU A 276 -3.92 -1.63 16.29
C LEU A 276 -4.09 -0.76 15.07
N ASN A 277 -3.76 -1.26 13.87
CA ASN A 277 -3.98 -0.52 12.63
C ASN A 277 -5.45 -0.18 12.40
N ARG A 278 -6.37 -1.10 12.71
CA ARG A 278 -7.82 -0.83 12.63
C ARG A 278 -8.31 0.12 13.71
N TYR A 279 -7.77 0.01 14.92
CA TYR A 279 -8.15 0.85 16.06
C TYR A 279 -7.65 2.30 15.90
N LEU A 280 -6.46 2.46 15.32
CA LEU A 280 -5.80 3.74 15.15
C LEU A 280 -6.10 4.42 13.82
N ASP A 281 -6.65 3.71 12.82
CA ASP A 281 -7.02 4.32 11.54
C ASP A 281 -8.11 5.38 11.77
N PRO A 282 -7.81 6.67 11.56
CA PRO A 282 -8.78 7.75 11.80
C PRO A 282 -10.02 7.66 10.90
N GLU A 283 -9.90 6.96 9.78
CA GLU A 283 -10.96 6.78 8.78
C GLU A 283 -11.76 5.48 8.99
N SER A 284 -11.36 4.68 9.98
CA SER A 284 -12.07 3.44 10.30
C SER A 284 -13.44 3.73 10.92
N ASP A 285 -14.49 3.12 10.38
CA ASP A 285 -15.79 3.12 11.03
C ASP A 285 -15.76 2.20 12.26
N HIS A 286 -15.64 2.80 13.42
CA HIS A 286 -15.68 2.09 14.71
C HIS A 286 -17.07 1.55 15.05
N THR A 287 -18.12 1.85 14.28
CA THR A 287 -19.49 1.41 14.51
C THR A 287 -19.73 -0.01 14.00
N HIS A 288 -18.97 -0.50 13.04
CA HIS A 288 -19.05 -1.86 12.53
C HIS A 288 -18.32 -2.86 13.41
N ARG A 289 -18.91 -3.11 14.56
CA ARG A 289 -18.43 -4.18 15.45
C ARG A 289 -18.73 -5.53 14.82
N TRP A 290 -17.72 -6.41 14.74
CA TRP A 290 -17.80 -7.73 14.12
C TRP A 290 -18.83 -8.68 14.75
N TRP A 291 -19.39 -8.33 15.92
CA TRP A 291 -20.40 -9.09 16.66
C TRP A 291 -21.84 -8.55 16.52
N ARG A 292 -22.12 -7.71 15.57
CA ARG A 292 -23.49 -7.29 15.21
C ARG A 292 -24.00 -8.07 14.01
#